data_aa94f5e272536ef464c6d70f91e8e85f
#
_entry.id   aa94f5e272536ef464c6d70f91e8e85f
#
_cell.length_a   1.000
_cell.length_b   1.000
_cell.length_c   1.000
_cell.angle_alpha   90.00
_cell.angle_beta   90.00
_cell.angle_gamma   90.00
#
_symmetry.space_group_name_H-M   'P 1'
#
loop_
_entity.id
_entity.type
_entity.pdbx_description
1 polymer ?
#
loop_
_entity_poly.entity_id
_entity_poly.type
_entity_poly.pdbx_seq_one_letter_code
_entity_poly.pdbx_strand_id
1 'polypeptide(L)'
;MIEKNPCTYATVPKHKSQKREIWTAETLMYAMDVCEDERLKLAINLSFSCSLRLGELLGLTWDCVDISPEAIEENRAYVYINKETQRVKKESLKDLEGKDVLLVFPSQHKTNTTVQILKTPKTESSIRKVFLPKSVANMLVEWKAEQDEVKEVLGEEYIDYNLVMATTFGNPIGTGAIRGQLNKLIEEYNLPPVVFHSLRHSSVTYKLKLNGGDIKAVQGDSGHSQVDMVTDVYSHIIDEDRRRNAELFEEAFYEKKNLDPKMRDETATQTVDVPDDVDAELLAKVLANPEMKALLASLAKAMK
;
A
#
# COMPACT_ATOMS: atom_id res chain seq x y z
N MET A 1 5.71 9.64 44.66
CA MET A 1 5.15 8.49 43.93
C MET A 1 3.64 8.48 44.18
N ILE A 2 2.82 8.32 43.11
CA ILE A 2 1.35 8.23 43.27
C ILE A 2 1.05 6.76 43.56
N GLU A 3 0.57 6.41 44.75
CA GLU A 3 0.29 5.05 45.20
C GLU A 3 -0.92 4.40 44.49
N LYS A 4 -1.86 5.20 43.98
CA LYS A 4 -3.02 4.73 43.21
C LYS A 4 -3.18 5.59 41.97
N ASN A 5 -3.38 4.92 40.83
CA ASN A 5 -3.69 5.61 39.56
C ASN A 5 -5.05 6.35 39.69
N PRO A 6 -5.07 7.69 39.68
CA PRO A 6 -6.32 8.44 39.83
C PRO A 6 -7.31 8.23 38.68
N CYS A 7 -6.86 7.67 37.56
CA CYS A 7 -7.69 7.41 36.37
C CYS A 7 -8.30 6.00 36.34
N THR A 8 -8.10 5.16 37.38
CA THR A 8 -8.57 3.74 37.37
C THR A 8 -10.09 3.62 37.15
N TYR A 9 -10.86 4.63 37.54
CA TYR A 9 -12.33 4.66 37.37
C TYR A 9 -12.80 5.75 36.42
N ALA A 10 -11.90 6.40 35.71
CA ALA A 10 -12.27 7.43 34.75
C ALA A 10 -12.85 6.78 33.48
N THR A 11 -14.10 7.13 33.15
CA THR A 11 -14.72 6.73 31.88
C THR A 11 -14.31 7.73 30.80
N VAL A 12 -13.52 7.29 29.84
CA VAL A 12 -13.20 8.13 28.68
C VAL A 12 -14.46 8.25 27.81
N PRO A 13 -14.93 9.48 27.54
CA PRO A 13 -16.07 9.67 26.63
C PRO A 13 -15.77 9.02 25.28
N LYS A 14 -16.69 8.20 24.77
CA LYS A 14 -16.57 7.64 23.42
C LYS A 14 -16.66 8.76 22.40
N HIS A 15 -15.53 9.18 21.87
CA HIS A 15 -15.50 10.11 20.74
C HIS A 15 -15.91 9.33 19.49
N LYS A 16 -17.03 9.73 18.85
CA LYS A 16 -17.35 9.21 17.51
C LYS A 16 -16.29 9.77 16.55
N SER A 17 -15.36 8.94 16.11
CA SER A 17 -14.45 9.32 15.04
C SER A 17 -15.28 9.67 13.80
N GLN A 18 -15.02 10.83 13.20
CA GLN A 18 -15.60 11.14 11.89
C GLN A 18 -15.09 10.10 10.89
N LYS A 19 -16.01 9.50 10.13
CA LYS A 19 -15.65 8.61 9.03
C LYS A 19 -14.78 9.42 8.05
N ARG A 20 -13.56 8.96 7.84
CA ARG A 20 -12.66 9.57 6.86
C ARG A 20 -13.01 9.03 5.49
N GLU A 21 -13.17 9.92 4.53
CA GLU A 21 -13.34 9.53 3.14
C GLU A 21 -12.04 8.90 2.62
N ILE A 22 -12.20 7.91 1.77
CA ILE A 22 -11.11 7.24 1.03
C ILE A 22 -11.40 7.41 -0.46
N TRP A 23 -10.35 7.51 -1.24
CA TRP A 23 -10.51 7.51 -2.69
C TRP A 23 -10.93 6.14 -3.20
N THR A 24 -11.82 6.12 -4.18
CA THR A 24 -12.11 4.93 -4.98
C THR A 24 -10.88 4.56 -5.82
N ALA A 25 -10.87 3.34 -6.38
CA ALA A 25 -9.78 2.92 -7.27
C ALA A 25 -9.65 3.85 -8.48
N GLU A 26 -10.77 4.24 -9.07
CA GLU A 26 -10.84 5.15 -10.22
C GLU A 26 -10.28 6.53 -9.88
N THR A 27 -10.69 7.09 -8.72
CA THR A 27 -10.17 8.38 -8.25
C THR A 27 -8.67 8.32 -7.98
N LEU A 28 -8.20 7.23 -7.38
CA LEU A 28 -6.77 7.05 -7.10
C LEU A 28 -5.95 6.94 -8.38
N MET A 29 -6.41 6.13 -9.35
CA MET A 29 -5.76 6.00 -10.65
C MET A 29 -5.72 7.35 -11.38
N TYR A 30 -6.84 8.05 -11.43
CA TYR A 30 -6.90 9.39 -12.02
C TYR A 30 -5.95 10.37 -11.33
N ALA A 31 -5.90 10.39 -10.00
CA ALA A 31 -4.98 11.25 -9.25
C ALA A 31 -3.50 10.96 -9.57
N MET A 32 -3.14 9.68 -9.79
CA MET A 32 -1.80 9.29 -10.20
C MET A 32 -1.49 9.68 -11.64
N ASP A 33 -2.46 9.61 -12.54
CA ASP A 33 -2.30 9.96 -13.96
C ASP A 33 -2.10 11.47 -14.14
N VAL A 34 -2.85 12.30 -13.40
CA VAL A 34 -2.77 13.77 -13.52
C VAL A 34 -1.68 14.39 -12.64
N CYS A 35 -1.02 13.60 -11.78
CA CYS A 35 0.02 14.09 -10.89
C CYS A 35 1.32 14.30 -11.67
N GLU A 36 1.68 15.55 -11.92
CA GLU A 36 2.94 15.94 -12.60
C GLU A 36 4.16 15.98 -11.65
N ASP A 37 3.93 16.06 -10.34
CA ASP A 37 5.01 16.01 -9.34
C ASP A 37 5.41 14.54 -9.09
N GLU A 38 6.50 14.09 -9.70
CA GLU A 38 6.98 12.71 -9.63
C GLU A 38 7.25 12.26 -8.18
N ARG A 39 7.66 13.17 -7.31
CA ARG A 39 7.86 12.89 -5.88
C ARG A 39 6.53 12.60 -5.19
N LEU A 40 5.52 13.42 -5.44
CA LEU A 40 4.18 13.19 -4.89
C LEU A 40 3.57 11.90 -5.46
N LYS A 41 3.72 11.68 -6.75
CA LYS A 41 3.27 10.48 -7.45
C LYS A 41 3.88 9.21 -6.85
N LEU A 42 5.19 9.19 -6.63
CA LEU A 42 5.88 8.11 -5.93
C LEU A 42 5.38 7.96 -4.49
N ALA A 43 5.18 9.06 -3.76
CA ALA A 43 4.67 9.04 -2.40
C ALA A 43 3.26 8.44 -2.31
N ILE A 44 2.37 8.78 -3.24
CA ILE A 44 1.02 8.20 -3.34
C ILE A 44 1.11 6.70 -3.62
N ASN A 45 1.91 6.30 -4.64
CA ASN A 45 2.07 4.90 -5.02
C ASN A 45 2.63 4.05 -3.89
N LEU A 46 3.68 4.47 -3.21
CA LEU A 46 4.26 3.75 -2.07
C LEU A 46 3.29 3.67 -0.88
N SER A 47 2.59 4.75 -0.57
CA SER A 47 1.63 4.74 0.54
C SER A 47 0.42 3.86 0.27
N PHE A 48 -0.03 3.79 -0.99
CA PHE A 48 -1.14 2.95 -1.39
C PHE A 48 -0.70 1.48 -1.54
N SER A 49 0.37 1.18 -2.28
CA SER A 49 0.80 -0.21 -2.51
C SER A 49 1.33 -0.89 -1.25
N CYS A 50 2.09 -0.17 -0.42
CA CYS A 50 2.77 -0.72 0.76
C CYS A 50 2.08 -0.38 2.09
N SER A 51 0.94 0.30 2.07
CA SER A 51 0.21 0.73 3.29
C SER A 51 1.08 1.57 4.24
N LEU A 52 1.99 2.42 3.71
CA LEU A 52 2.93 3.19 4.52
C LEU A 52 2.26 4.33 5.28
N ARG A 53 2.71 4.55 6.53
CA ARG A 53 2.48 5.82 7.22
C ARG A 53 3.38 6.89 6.63
N LEU A 54 2.94 8.15 6.64
CA LEU A 54 3.76 9.25 6.09
C LEU A 54 5.14 9.34 6.74
N GLY A 55 5.26 9.09 8.05
CA GLY A 55 6.55 9.06 8.74
C GLY A 55 7.45 7.90 8.29
N GLU A 56 6.89 6.72 8.02
CA GLU A 56 7.58 5.55 7.48
C GLU A 56 8.08 5.83 6.05
N LEU A 57 7.21 6.38 5.19
CA LEU A 57 7.57 6.79 3.83
C LEU A 57 8.75 7.76 3.81
N LEU A 58 8.68 8.83 4.61
CA LEU A 58 9.72 9.86 4.66
C LEU A 58 10.99 9.41 5.40
N GLY A 59 10.92 8.31 6.15
CA GLY A 59 12.05 7.68 6.83
C GLY A 59 12.63 6.48 6.07
N LEU A 60 12.08 6.13 4.90
CA LEU A 60 12.59 5.04 4.08
C LEU A 60 13.95 5.42 3.50
N THR A 61 14.90 4.52 3.65
CA THR A 61 16.29 4.68 3.16
C THR A 61 16.61 3.61 2.13
N TRP A 62 17.51 3.89 1.20
CA TRP A 62 17.86 2.99 0.10
C TRP A 62 18.45 1.64 0.55
N ASP A 63 19.10 1.59 1.71
CA ASP A 63 19.56 0.33 2.32
C ASP A 63 18.41 -0.60 2.75
N CYS A 64 17.20 -0.10 2.75
CA CYS A 64 15.97 -0.83 3.09
C CYS A 64 15.10 -1.15 1.86
N VAL A 65 15.64 -0.99 0.64
CA VAL A 65 14.91 -1.20 -0.61
C VAL A 65 15.67 -2.20 -1.48
N ASP A 66 15.00 -3.27 -1.88
CA ASP A 66 15.52 -4.22 -2.85
C ASP A 66 14.71 -4.12 -4.14
N ILE A 67 15.30 -3.48 -5.13
CA ILE A 67 14.78 -3.29 -6.48
C ILE A 67 15.79 -3.79 -7.51
N SER A 68 16.56 -4.82 -7.16
CA SER A 68 17.43 -5.49 -8.12
C SER A 68 16.62 -6.05 -9.30
N PRO A 69 17.19 -6.08 -10.51
CA PRO A 69 16.50 -6.62 -11.69
C PRO A 69 15.94 -8.02 -11.44
N GLU A 70 16.72 -8.87 -10.78
CA GLU A 70 16.33 -10.24 -10.43
C GLU A 70 15.15 -10.25 -9.44
N ALA A 71 15.17 -9.38 -8.44
CA ALA A 71 14.08 -9.27 -7.46
C ALA A 71 12.77 -8.77 -8.11
N ILE A 72 12.88 -7.85 -9.07
CA ILE A 72 11.72 -7.34 -9.82
C ILE A 72 11.16 -8.43 -10.73
N GLU A 73 12.01 -9.14 -11.47
CA GLU A 73 11.60 -10.20 -12.39
C GLU A 73 10.87 -11.33 -11.65
N GLU A 74 11.38 -11.73 -10.50
CA GLU A 74 10.83 -12.80 -9.66
C GLU A 74 9.70 -12.35 -8.72
N ASN A 75 9.20 -11.10 -8.84
CA ASN A 75 8.19 -10.50 -7.95
C ASN A 75 8.59 -10.53 -6.46
N ARG A 76 9.87 -10.38 -6.17
CA ARG A 76 10.45 -10.36 -4.82
C ARG A 76 10.99 -8.99 -4.40
N ALA A 77 10.87 -7.97 -5.25
CA ALA A 77 11.23 -6.61 -4.90
C ALA A 77 10.45 -6.17 -3.65
N TYR A 78 11.11 -5.46 -2.71
CA TYR A 78 10.50 -5.11 -1.45
C TYR A 78 11.03 -3.81 -0.85
N VAL A 79 10.28 -3.26 0.09
CA VAL A 79 10.72 -2.25 1.06
C VAL A 79 10.71 -2.85 2.45
N TYR A 80 11.74 -2.57 3.24
CA TYR A 80 11.84 -2.98 4.65
C TYR A 80 11.61 -1.78 5.54
N ILE A 81 10.50 -1.76 6.25
CA ILE A 81 10.09 -0.66 7.11
C ILE A 81 10.64 -0.90 8.51
N ASN A 82 11.68 -0.19 8.88
CA ASN A 82 12.34 -0.26 10.19
C ASN A 82 12.70 1.13 10.74
N LYS A 83 12.32 2.18 10.03
CA LYS A 83 12.62 3.58 10.36
C LYS A 83 11.40 4.45 10.10
N GLU A 84 11.28 5.55 10.80
CA GLU A 84 10.30 6.60 10.56
C GLU A 84 10.88 7.97 10.86
N THR A 85 10.46 9.01 10.14
CA THR A 85 10.77 10.39 10.51
C THR A 85 9.69 10.96 11.41
N GLN A 86 10.12 11.73 12.39
CA GLN A 86 9.24 12.45 13.29
C GLN A 86 9.79 13.85 13.57
N ARG A 87 8.90 14.84 13.68
CA ARG A 87 9.26 16.18 14.14
C ARG A 87 8.98 16.26 15.65
N VAL A 88 10.01 16.61 16.44
CA VAL A 88 9.95 16.67 17.91
C VAL A 88 10.43 18.03 18.41
N LYS A 89 10.03 18.42 19.62
CA LYS A 89 10.61 19.58 20.29
C LYS A 89 12.05 19.27 20.69
N LYS A 90 12.96 20.26 20.57
CA LYS A 90 14.36 20.10 20.97
C LYS A 90 14.52 19.79 22.47
N GLU A 91 13.61 20.32 23.30
CA GLU A 91 13.54 20.01 24.73
C GLU A 91 13.24 18.53 24.97
N SER A 92 12.19 18.00 24.33
CA SER A 92 11.80 16.59 24.45
C SER A 92 12.88 15.62 23.98
N LEU A 93 13.76 16.04 23.06
CA LEU A 93 14.87 15.22 22.61
C LEU A 93 15.91 15.02 23.71
N LYS A 94 16.13 16.03 24.57
CA LYS A 94 17.02 15.93 25.71
C LYS A 94 16.44 15.00 26.79
N ASP A 95 15.13 15.10 27.04
CA ASP A 95 14.43 14.30 28.05
C ASP A 95 14.37 12.80 27.68
N LEU A 96 14.34 12.50 26.37
CA LEU A 96 14.32 11.12 25.85
C LEU A 96 15.70 10.45 25.82
N GLU A 97 16.78 11.14 26.24
CA GLU A 97 18.17 10.62 26.25
C GLU A 97 18.59 9.98 24.89
N GLY A 98 17.94 10.39 23.79
CA GLY A 98 18.17 9.85 22.46
C GLY A 98 17.65 8.41 22.24
N LYS A 99 16.85 7.86 23.13
CA LYS A 99 16.30 6.51 22.99
C LYS A 99 15.53 6.38 21.66
N ASP A 100 15.83 5.32 20.92
CA ASP A 100 15.25 5.00 19.62
C ASP A 100 15.57 6.02 18.50
N VAL A 101 16.38 7.04 18.74
CA VAL A 101 16.80 8.04 17.74
C VAL A 101 18.03 7.53 17.00
N LEU A 102 17.91 7.39 15.67
CA LEU A 102 19.00 6.96 14.80
C LEU A 102 19.81 8.16 14.28
N LEU A 103 19.11 9.26 13.95
CA LEU A 103 19.72 10.46 13.43
C LEU A 103 18.88 11.70 13.80
N VAL A 104 19.55 12.78 14.12
CA VAL A 104 18.96 14.12 14.30
C VAL A 104 19.37 14.96 13.10
N PHE A 105 18.42 15.34 12.25
CA PHE A 105 18.70 16.18 11.09
C PHE A 105 18.99 17.62 11.51
N PRO A 106 19.93 18.29 10.89
CA PRO A 106 20.23 19.68 11.19
C PRO A 106 19.00 20.59 11.04
N SER A 107 18.81 21.51 11.96
CA SER A 107 17.75 22.49 11.88
C SER A 107 18.08 23.56 10.85
N GLN A 108 17.22 23.79 9.85
CA GLN A 108 17.43 24.81 8.82
C GLN A 108 17.53 26.24 9.39
N HIS A 109 16.86 26.50 10.52
CA HIS A 109 16.93 27.79 11.20
C HIS A 109 17.25 27.61 12.69
N LYS A 110 18.17 28.45 13.20
CA LYS A 110 18.57 28.40 14.62
C LYS A 110 17.41 28.66 15.59
N THR A 111 16.43 29.44 15.16
CA THR A 111 15.23 29.81 15.96
C THR A 111 14.17 28.70 16.04
N ASN A 112 14.30 27.62 15.27
CA ASN A 112 13.35 26.54 15.32
C ASN A 112 13.37 25.83 16.68
N THR A 113 12.21 25.76 17.33
CA THR A 113 11.99 25.03 18.59
C THR A 113 11.87 23.52 18.39
N THR A 114 11.67 23.10 17.13
CA THR A 114 11.51 21.70 16.73
C THR A 114 12.63 21.26 15.80
N VAL A 115 12.88 19.96 15.76
CA VAL A 115 13.86 19.31 14.89
C VAL A 115 13.22 18.03 14.30
N GLN A 116 13.65 17.67 13.11
CA GLN A 116 13.27 16.38 12.49
C GLN A 116 14.28 15.32 12.90
N ILE A 117 13.80 14.14 13.23
CA ILE A 117 14.61 12.99 13.60
C ILE A 117 14.26 11.80 12.74
N LEU A 118 15.22 10.91 12.51
CA LEU A 118 15.01 9.55 12.05
C LEU A 118 15.08 8.64 13.27
N LYS A 119 14.12 7.78 13.44
CA LYS A 119 14.02 6.90 14.61
C LYS A 119 13.47 5.53 14.23
N THR A 120 13.62 4.56 15.14
CA THR A 120 12.95 3.27 15.01
C THR A 120 11.44 3.43 15.28
N PRO A 121 10.57 2.60 14.64
CA PRO A 121 9.14 2.61 14.90
C PRO A 121 8.83 2.30 16.37
N LYS A 122 7.69 2.81 16.84
CA LYS A 122 7.26 2.65 18.26
C LYS A 122 6.96 1.19 18.65
N THR A 123 6.55 0.36 17.71
CA THR A 123 6.13 -1.04 17.95
C THR A 123 6.86 -1.98 17.01
N GLU A 124 7.16 -3.19 17.50
CA GLU A 124 7.77 -4.25 16.68
C GLU A 124 6.89 -4.62 15.48
N SER A 125 5.57 -4.61 15.64
CA SER A 125 4.63 -4.87 14.53
C SER A 125 4.71 -3.86 13.39
N SER A 126 5.29 -2.69 13.62
CA SER A 126 5.56 -1.71 12.57
C SER A 126 6.77 -2.07 11.71
N ILE A 127 7.70 -2.88 12.25
CA ILE A 127 8.86 -3.37 11.51
C ILE A 127 8.42 -4.53 10.64
N ARG A 128 8.54 -4.35 9.31
CA ARG A 128 8.01 -5.32 8.36
C ARG A 128 8.66 -5.20 6.99
N LYS A 129 8.64 -6.30 6.25
CA LYS A 129 8.94 -6.34 4.81
C LYS A 129 7.61 -6.27 4.05
N VAL A 130 7.53 -5.40 3.07
CA VAL A 130 6.38 -5.29 2.16
C VAL A 130 6.87 -5.46 0.73
N PHE A 131 6.30 -6.42 0.02
CA PHE A 131 6.63 -6.65 -1.38
C PHE A 131 6.01 -5.58 -2.28
N LEU A 132 6.75 -5.22 -3.32
CA LEU A 132 6.38 -4.17 -4.27
C LEU A 132 5.70 -4.77 -5.51
N PRO A 133 4.63 -4.17 -6.01
CA PRO A 133 4.20 -4.40 -7.39
C PRO A 133 5.33 -4.00 -8.36
N LYS A 134 5.50 -4.73 -9.47
CA LYS A 134 6.55 -4.44 -10.48
C LYS A 134 6.54 -2.99 -10.95
N SER A 135 5.37 -2.42 -11.18
CA SER A 135 5.24 -1.01 -11.60
C SER A 135 5.84 -0.04 -10.56
N VAL A 136 5.58 -0.28 -9.28
CA VAL A 136 6.11 0.57 -8.19
C VAL A 136 7.61 0.35 -8.00
N ALA A 137 8.09 -0.88 -8.16
CA ALA A 137 9.53 -1.17 -8.14
C ALA A 137 10.27 -0.45 -9.28
N ASN A 138 9.71 -0.46 -10.50
CA ASN A 138 10.28 0.28 -11.64
C ASN A 138 10.28 1.80 -11.41
N MET A 139 9.20 2.37 -10.85
CA MET A 139 9.20 3.79 -10.45
C MET A 139 10.32 4.11 -9.45
N LEU A 140 10.63 3.21 -8.53
CA LEU A 140 11.76 3.39 -7.60
C LEU A 140 13.11 3.30 -8.30
N VAL A 141 13.26 2.46 -9.34
CA VAL A 141 14.48 2.39 -10.16
C VAL A 141 14.69 3.71 -10.89
N GLU A 142 13.66 4.24 -11.55
CA GLU A 142 13.70 5.54 -12.24
C GLU A 142 14.01 6.67 -11.26
N TRP A 143 13.29 6.73 -10.14
CA TRP A 143 13.50 7.72 -9.09
C TRP A 143 14.93 7.69 -8.51
N LYS A 144 15.48 6.48 -8.33
CA LYS A 144 16.86 6.32 -7.87
C LYS A 144 17.85 6.88 -8.88
N ALA A 145 17.67 6.58 -10.16
CA ALA A 145 18.54 7.08 -11.23
C ALA A 145 18.53 8.61 -11.30
N GLU A 146 17.35 9.24 -11.24
CA GLU A 146 17.22 10.70 -11.19
C GLU A 146 17.90 11.29 -9.95
N GLN A 147 17.73 10.66 -8.79
CA GLN A 147 18.37 11.14 -7.56
C GLN A 147 19.88 10.98 -7.60
N ASP A 148 20.41 9.90 -8.19
CA ASP A 148 21.85 9.69 -8.36
C ASP A 148 22.45 10.70 -9.36
N GLU A 149 21.74 11.05 -10.44
CA GLU A 149 22.15 12.14 -11.37
C GLU A 149 22.20 13.49 -10.65
N VAL A 150 21.19 13.83 -9.84
CA VAL A 150 21.21 15.08 -9.04
C VAL A 150 22.37 15.10 -8.06
N LYS A 151 22.71 13.96 -7.44
CA LYS A 151 23.88 13.84 -6.55
C LYS A 151 25.17 14.12 -7.30
N GLU A 152 25.32 13.58 -8.50
CA GLU A 152 26.51 13.78 -9.33
C GLU A 152 26.67 15.27 -9.73
N VAL A 153 25.57 15.91 -10.14
CA VAL A 153 25.57 17.33 -10.53
C VAL A 153 25.89 18.27 -9.37
N LEU A 154 25.30 18.01 -8.18
CA LEU A 154 25.46 18.88 -7.01
C LEU A 154 26.77 18.60 -6.23
N GLY A 155 27.35 17.42 -6.37
CA GLY A 155 28.56 17.02 -5.66
C GLY A 155 28.48 17.27 -4.15
N GLU A 156 29.38 18.10 -3.63
CA GLU A 156 29.47 18.42 -2.19
C GLU A 156 28.26 19.19 -1.62
N GLU A 157 27.45 19.81 -2.47
CA GLU A 157 26.23 20.52 -2.06
C GLU A 157 25.10 19.55 -1.71
N TYR A 158 25.18 18.30 -2.18
CA TYR A 158 24.20 17.27 -1.85
C TYR A 158 24.54 16.61 -0.51
N ILE A 159 23.64 16.73 0.48
CA ILE A 159 23.80 16.08 1.79
C ILE A 159 23.11 14.72 1.75
N ASP A 160 23.91 13.66 1.61
CA ASP A 160 23.36 12.30 1.48
C ASP A 160 23.01 11.67 2.83
N TYR A 161 21.72 11.63 3.13
CA TYR A 161 21.17 10.87 4.26
C TYR A 161 20.63 9.50 3.84
N ASN A 162 20.92 9.06 2.64
CA ASN A 162 20.42 7.79 2.07
C ASN A 162 18.88 7.67 2.01
N LEU A 163 18.17 8.81 2.04
CA LEU A 163 16.70 8.83 2.03
C LEU A 163 16.15 8.61 0.61
N VAL A 164 15.14 7.75 0.48
CA VAL A 164 14.38 7.59 -0.76
C VAL A 164 13.61 8.87 -1.08
N MET A 165 12.96 9.47 -0.07
CA MET A 165 12.22 10.72 -0.20
C MET A 165 13.05 11.88 0.36
N ALA A 166 13.88 12.48 -0.49
CA ALA A 166 14.72 13.62 -0.14
C ALA A 166 14.36 14.87 -0.96
N THR A 167 14.76 16.05 -0.47
CA THR A 167 14.75 17.28 -1.28
C THR A 167 15.84 17.20 -2.36
N THR A 168 15.85 18.14 -3.31
CA THR A 168 16.89 18.23 -4.36
C THR A 168 18.31 18.26 -3.77
N PHE A 169 18.50 18.84 -2.58
CA PHE A 169 19.79 18.88 -1.88
C PHE A 169 20.00 17.74 -0.88
N GLY A 170 19.23 16.66 -0.97
CA GLY A 170 19.35 15.48 -0.10
C GLY A 170 18.74 15.62 1.30
N ASN A 171 18.23 16.78 1.68
CA ASN A 171 17.66 17.02 3.00
C ASN A 171 16.32 16.27 3.20
N PRO A 172 15.96 15.94 4.46
CA PRO A 172 14.69 15.30 4.74
C PRO A 172 13.51 16.22 4.42
N ILE A 173 12.46 15.64 3.84
CA ILE A 173 11.21 16.32 3.55
C ILE A 173 10.35 16.38 4.81
N GLY A 174 9.78 17.55 5.11
CA GLY A 174 8.81 17.68 6.19
C GLY A 174 7.42 17.14 5.79
N THR A 175 6.70 16.54 6.74
CA THR A 175 5.34 16.01 6.48
C THR A 175 4.38 17.08 5.94
N GLY A 176 4.59 18.35 6.29
CA GLY A 176 3.79 19.48 5.81
C GLY A 176 3.95 19.72 4.30
N ALA A 177 5.13 19.48 3.74
CA ALA A 177 5.40 19.69 2.31
C ALA A 177 4.58 18.68 1.46
N ILE A 178 4.67 17.38 1.78
CA ILE A 178 3.91 16.35 1.05
C ILE A 178 2.40 16.55 1.20
N ARG A 179 1.93 16.93 2.41
CA ARG A 179 0.50 17.24 2.60
C ARG A 179 0.06 18.45 1.79
N GLY A 180 0.91 19.48 1.72
CA GLY A 180 0.64 20.67 0.91
C GLY A 180 0.57 20.34 -0.58
N GLN A 181 1.47 19.52 -1.09
CA GLN A 181 1.44 19.03 -2.48
C GLN A 181 0.18 18.21 -2.78
N LEU A 182 -0.21 17.28 -1.86
CA LEU A 182 -1.45 16.52 -2.02
C LEU A 182 -2.69 17.44 -2.03
N ASN A 183 -2.77 18.42 -1.13
CA ASN A 183 -3.88 19.36 -1.11
C ASN A 183 -3.95 20.19 -2.39
N LYS A 184 -2.79 20.63 -2.92
CA LYS A 184 -2.72 21.35 -4.20
C LYS A 184 -3.26 20.48 -5.34
N LEU A 185 -2.87 19.21 -5.43
CA LEU A 185 -3.37 18.25 -6.42
C LEU A 185 -4.90 18.08 -6.30
N ILE A 186 -5.41 17.94 -5.06
CA ILE A 186 -6.86 17.82 -4.79
C ILE A 186 -7.61 19.04 -5.29
N GLU A 187 -7.13 20.24 -4.99
CA GLU A 187 -7.76 21.50 -5.39
C GLU A 187 -7.69 21.71 -6.92
N GLU A 188 -6.54 21.46 -7.53
CA GLU A 188 -6.31 21.69 -8.95
C GLU A 188 -7.17 20.78 -9.84
N TYR A 189 -7.34 19.52 -9.46
CA TYR A 189 -8.11 18.54 -10.24
C TYR A 189 -9.49 18.23 -9.65
N ASN A 190 -9.94 19.07 -8.68
CA ASN A 190 -11.25 18.91 -8.03
C ASN A 190 -11.53 17.49 -7.54
N LEU A 191 -10.50 16.87 -6.91
CA LEU A 191 -10.62 15.53 -6.35
C LEU A 191 -11.38 15.55 -5.02
N PRO A 192 -12.02 14.43 -4.62
CA PRO A 192 -12.61 14.33 -3.27
C PRO A 192 -11.56 14.60 -2.19
N PRO A 193 -11.87 15.42 -1.17
CA PRO A 193 -10.91 15.80 -0.15
C PRO A 193 -10.53 14.62 0.73
N VAL A 194 -9.25 14.30 0.78
CA VAL A 194 -8.69 13.26 1.64
C VAL A 194 -7.43 13.76 2.35
N VAL A 195 -7.05 13.12 3.44
CA VAL A 195 -5.75 13.33 4.08
C VAL A 195 -4.77 12.25 3.64
N PHE A 196 -3.47 12.53 3.69
CA PHE A 196 -2.46 11.56 3.23
C PHE A 196 -2.62 10.16 3.88
N HIS A 197 -3.05 10.10 5.13
CA HIS A 197 -3.30 8.83 5.82
C HIS A 197 -4.48 8.02 5.21
N SER A 198 -5.39 8.67 4.50
CA SER A 198 -6.49 7.99 3.80
C SER A 198 -6.00 7.05 2.71
N LEU A 199 -4.83 7.33 2.07
CA LEU A 199 -4.20 6.44 1.10
C LEU A 199 -3.87 5.07 1.70
N ARG A 200 -3.40 5.05 2.95
CA ARG A 200 -3.18 3.81 3.69
C ARG A 200 -4.50 3.10 4.02
N HIS A 201 -5.57 3.84 4.33
CA HIS A 201 -6.89 3.23 4.51
C HIS A 201 -7.41 2.62 3.21
N SER A 202 -7.29 3.34 2.09
CA SER A 202 -7.60 2.78 0.76
C SER A 202 -6.80 1.50 0.49
N SER A 203 -5.48 1.50 0.76
CA SER A 203 -4.63 0.32 0.63
C SER A 203 -5.16 -0.90 1.38
N VAL A 204 -5.43 -0.73 2.67
CA VAL A 204 -5.96 -1.82 3.53
C VAL A 204 -7.28 -2.33 3.00
N THR A 205 -8.20 -1.42 2.63
CA THR A 205 -9.50 -1.74 2.07
C THR A 205 -9.40 -2.58 0.79
N TYR A 206 -8.59 -2.12 -0.18
CA TYR A 206 -8.43 -2.83 -1.45
C TYR A 206 -7.67 -4.14 -1.31
N LYS A 207 -6.65 -4.21 -0.45
CA LYS A 207 -5.96 -5.48 -0.16
C LYS A 207 -6.91 -6.53 0.42
N LEU A 208 -7.78 -6.15 1.36
CA LEU A 208 -8.80 -7.04 1.91
C LEU A 208 -9.79 -7.50 0.84
N LYS A 209 -10.23 -6.59 -0.04
CA LYS A 209 -11.15 -6.92 -1.13
C LYS A 209 -10.51 -7.90 -2.12
N LEU A 210 -9.24 -7.68 -2.49
CA LEU A 210 -8.53 -8.47 -3.50
C LEU A 210 -8.09 -9.85 -3.01
N ASN A 211 -7.77 -10.00 -1.72
CA ASN A 211 -7.30 -11.26 -1.14
C ASN A 211 -8.41 -12.10 -0.47
N GLY A 212 -9.68 -11.77 -0.73
CA GLY A 212 -10.82 -12.51 -0.17
C GLY A 212 -11.02 -12.34 1.33
N GLY A 213 -10.50 -11.24 1.92
CA GLY A 213 -10.69 -10.92 3.33
C GLY A 213 -9.64 -11.52 4.28
N ASP A 214 -8.46 -11.92 3.79
CA ASP A 214 -7.37 -12.36 4.66
C ASP A 214 -6.81 -11.19 5.49
N ILE A 215 -7.41 -11.03 6.66
CA ILE A 215 -7.07 -9.96 7.61
C ILE A 215 -5.63 -10.09 8.11
N LYS A 216 -5.12 -11.33 8.27
CA LYS A 216 -3.76 -11.53 8.79
C LYS A 216 -2.69 -11.10 7.79
N ALA A 217 -2.87 -11.42 6.52
CA ALA A 217 -1.96 -10.97 5.46
C ALA A 217 -1.93 -9.43 5.38
N VAL A 218 -3.11 -8.78 5.42
CA VAL A 218 -3.20 -7.31 5.38
C VAL A 218 -2.68 -6.66 6.66
N GLN A 219 -2.86 -7.30 7.83
CA GLN A 219 -2.26 -6.85 9.08
C GLN A 219 -0.74 -6.86 9.00
N GLY A 220 -0.15 -7.93 8.44
CA GLY A 220 1.29 -8.04 8.22
C GLY A 220 1.82 -6.91 7.32
N ASP A 221 1.20 -6.69 6.18
CA ASP A 221 1.58 -5.65 5.22
C ASP A 221 1.44 -4.23 5.80
N SER A 222 0.36 -4.00 6.52
CA SER A 222 0.06 -2.67 7.05
C SER A 222 0.76 -2.37 8.39
N GLY A 223 1.22 -3.38 9.13
CA GLY A 223 1.85 -3.20 10.45
C GLY A 223 0.89 -2.62 11.50
N HIS A 224 -0.36 -3.04 11.48
CA HIS A 224 -1.31 -2.73 12.55
C HIS A 224 -1.09 -3.70 13.72
N SER A 225 -0.96 -3.15 14.94
CA SER A 225 -0.76 -3.95 16.15
C SER A 225 -2.01 -4.73 16.57
N GLN A 226 -3.19 -4.27 16.18
CA GLN A 226 -4.48 -4.88 16.51
C GLN A 226 -5.28 -5.17 15.25
N VAL A 227 -5.91 -6.33 15.20
CA VAL A 227 -6.78 -6.77 14.11
C VAL A 227 -7.99 -5.84 13.95
N ASP A 228 -8.54 -5.35 15.07
CA ASP A 228 -9.69 -4.44 15.08
C ASP A 228 -9.45 -3.18 14.25
N MET A 229 -8.22 -2.67 14.20
CA MET A 229 -7.87 -1.52 13.38
C MET A 229 -7.96 -1.80 11.87
N VAL A 230 -7.78 -3.06 11.45
CA VAL A 230 -7.94 -3.50 10.06
C VAL A 230 -9.42 -3.71 9.76
N THR A 231 -10.16 -4.33 10.67
CA THR A 231 -11.59 -4.62 10.52
C THR A 231 -12.45 -3.35 10.57
N ASP A 232 -12.10 -2.35 11.37
CA ASP A 232 -12.80 -1.07 11.41
C ASP A 232 -12.74 -0.32 10.06
N VAL A 233 -11.62 -0.42 9.36
CA VAL A 233 -11.46 0.13 8.00
C VAL A 233 -12.33 -0.64 7.00
N TYR A 234 -12.45 -1.96 7.18
CA TYR A 234 -13.22 -2.85 6.31
C TYR A 234 -14.73 -2.76 6.50
N SER A 235 -15.21 -2.26 7.64
CA SER A 235 -16.65 -2.20 7.98
C SER A 235 -17.54 -1.49 6.94
N HIS A 236 -16.94 -0.74 6.02
CA HIS A 236 -17.65 -0.03 4.94
C HIS A 236 -17.96 -0.88 3.69
N ILE A 237 -17.28 -2.04 3.53
CA ILE A 237 -17.45 -2.94 2.38
C ILE A 237 -18.47 -4.04 2.68
N ILE A 238 -18.91 -4.12 3.93
CA ILE A 238 -19.68 -5.24 4.48
C ILE A 238 -20.98 -5.54 3.74
N ASP A 239 -21.65 -4.57 3.14
CA ASP A 239 -22.97 -4.82 2.52
C ASP A 239 -22.85 -5.58 1.20
N GLU A 240 -21.84 -5.32 0.38
CA GLU A 240 -21.57 -6.06 -0.86
C GLU A 240 -21.08 -7.48 -0.56
N ASP A 241 -20.17 -7.61 0.42
CA ASP A 241 -19.68 -8.93 0.88
C ASP A 241 -20.76 -9.74 1.59
N ARG A 242 -21.68 -9.10 2.33
CA ARG A 242 -22.85 -9.77 2.94
C ARG A 242 -23.79 -10.32 1.87
N ARG A 243 -24.04 -9.58 0.79
CA ARG A 243 -24.83 -10.06 -0.32
C ARG A 243 -24.15 -11.24 -1.00
N ARG A 244 -22.85 -11.15 -1.27
CA ARG A 244 -22.07 -12.24 -1.83
C ARG A 244 -22.03 -13.47 -0.92
N ASN A 245 -21.96 -13.30 0.41
CA ASN A 245 -22.06 -14.40 1.36
C ASN A 245 -23.42 -15.09 1.29
N ALA A 246 -24.51 -14.33 1.13
CA ALA A 246 -25.83 -14.91 0.95
C ALA A 246 -25.94 -15.70 -0.35
N GLU A 247 -25.40 -15.19 -1.45
CA GLU A 247 -25.32 -15.87 -2.75
C GLU A 247 -24.50 -17.16 -2.66
N LEU A 248 -23.32 -17.11 -2.02
CA LEU A 248 -22.47 -18.29 -1.78
C LEU A 248 -23.17 -19.33 -0.91
N PHE A 249 -23.94 -18.88 0.09
CA PHE A 249 -24.70 -19.77 0.96
C PHE A 249 -25.85 -20.44 0.19
N GLU A 250 -26.55 -19.69 -0.66
CA GLU A 250 -27.59 -20.20 -1.55
C GLU A 250 -27.02 -21.29 -2.48
N GLU A 251 -25.91 -20.96 -3.18
CA GLU A 251 -25.23 -21.92 -4.05
C GLU A 251 -24.78 -23.20 -3.32
N ALA A 252 -24.22 -23.05 -2.11
CA ALA A 252 -23.64 -24.17 -1.39
C ALA A 252 -24.71 -25.10 -0.79
N PHE A 253 -25.76 -24.52 -0.23
CA PHE A 253 -26.74 -25.29 0.59
C PHE A 253 -28.04 -25.56 -0.13
N TYR A 254 -28.53 -24.64 -0.95
CA TYR A 254 -29.83 -24.77 -1.58
C TYR A 254 -29.77 -25.29 -3.01
N GLU A 255 -28.73 -24.95 -3.75
CA GLU A 255 -28.47 -25.48 -5.09
C GLU A 255 -27.68 -26.81 -5.08
N LYS A 256 -27.40 -27.39 -3.92
CA LYS A 256 -26.68 -28.66 -3.74
C LYS A 256 -25.30 -28.74 -4.39
N LYS A 257 -24.61 -27.61 -4.48
CA LYS A 257 -23.20 -27.57 -4.95
C LYS A 257 -22.23 -27.95 -3.84
N ASN A 258 -21.05 -28.44 -4.23
CA ASN A 258 -20.06 -28.97 -3.31
C ASN A 258 -19.56 -27.89 -2.32
N LEU A 259 -19.52 -28.25 -1.03
CA LEU A 259 -19.14 -27.35 0.07
C LEU A 259 -17.63 -27.18 0.24
N ASP A 260 -16.80 -28.01 -0.42
CA ASP A 260 -15.35 -27.93 -0.27
C ASP A 260 -14.77 -26.77 -1.10
N PRO A 261 -14.21 -25.72 -0.45
CA PRO A 261 -13.60 -24.59 -1.18
C PRO A 261 -12.43 -25.01 -2.07
N LYS A 262 -11.76 -26.13 -1.77
CA LYS A 262 -10.60 -26.62 -2.54
C LYS A 262 -11.01 -27.35 -3.83
N MET A 263 -12.26 -27.81 -3.93
CA MET A 263 -12.77 -28.44 -5.16
C MET A 263 -13.43 -27.44 -6.13
N ARG A 264 -13.56 -26.16 -5.78
CA ARG A 264 -14.14 -25.14 -6.65
C ARG A 264 -13.27 -24.79 -7.85
N ASP A 265 -11.95 -24.90 -7.73
CA ASP A 265 -11.02 -24.54 -8.81
C ASP A 265 -10.93 -25.58 -9.94
N GLU A 266 -11.38 -26.83 -9.70
CA GLU A 266 -11.29 -27.89 -10.72
C GLU A 266 -12.55 -27.99 -11.62
N THR A 267 -13.65 -27.35 -11.28
CA THR A 267 -14.91 -27.42 -12.02
C THR A 267 -15.45 -26.08 -12.53
N ALA A 268 -14.66 -25.02 -12.45
CA ALA A 268 -14.97 -23.80 -13.22
C ALA A 268 -14.77 -24.11 -14.71
N THR A 269 -15.75 -24.78 -15.30
CA THR A 269 -15.92 -24.82 -16.76
C THR A 269 -16.04 -23.36 -17.18
N GLN A 270 -14.99 -22.81 -17.77
CA GLN A 270 -15.08 -21.54 -18.47
C GLN A 270 -16.20 -21.74 -19.51
N THR A 271 -17.35 -21.16 -19.26
CA THR A 271 -18.34 -20.97 -20.31
C THR A 271 -17.69 -19.98 -21.26
N VAL A 272 -17.09 -20.52 -22.32
CA VAL A 272 -16.68 -19.72 -23.47
C VAL A 272 -18.00 -19.21 -24.06
N ASP A 273 -18.23 -17.91 -24.00
CA ASP A 273 -19.30 -17.28 -24.76
C ASP A 273 -19.04 -17.58 -26.23
N VAL A 274 -19.76 -18.56 -26.75
CA VAL A 274 -19.71 -18.91 -28.18
C VAL A 274 -20.61 -17.89 -28.87
N PRO A 275 -20.10 -17.15 -29.87
CA PRO A 275 -20.93 -16.23 -30.66
C PRO A 275 -22.17 -16.93 -31.19
N ASP A 276 -23.31 -16.24 -31.20
CA ASP A 276 -24.64 -16.77 -31.61
C ASP A 276 -24.70 -17.35 -33.02
N ASP A 277 -23.67 -17.18 -33.83
CA ASP A 277 -23.54 -17.67 -35.23
C ASP A 277 -22.82 -19.04 -35.33
N VAL A 278 -22.37 -19.61 -34.23
CA VAL A 278 -21.70 -20.93 -34.23
C VAL A 278 -22.71 -22.03 -33.82
N ASP A 279 -22.94 -22.94 -34.80
CA ASP A 279 -23.80 -24.10 -34.54
C ASP A 279 -23.24 -24.99 -33.46
N ALA A 280 -23.88 -24.98 -32.29
CA ALA A 280 -23.47 -25.73 -31.10
C ALA A 280 -23.39 -27.26 -31.36
N GLU A 281 -24.19 -27.77 -32.28
CA GLU A 281 -24.20 -29.19 -32.68
C GLU A 281 -22.96 -29.52 -33.53
N LEU A 282 -22.51 -28.60 -34.35
CA LEU A 282 -21.28 -28.73 -35.15
C LEU A 282 -20.05 -28.66 -34.24
N LEU A 283 -20.04 -27.75 -33.25
CA LEU A 283 -18.95 -27.63 -32.27
C LEU A 283 -18.81 -28.90 -31.44
N ALA A 284 -19.94 -29.47 -31.00
CA ALA A 284 -19.95 -30.74 -30.23
C ALA A 284 -19.39 -31.91 -31.08
N LYS A 285 -19.70 -31.98 -32.36
CA LYS A 285 -19.18 -33.00 -33.30
C LYS A 285 -17.68 -32.81 -33.55
N VAL A 286 -17.19 -31.59 -33.65
CA VAL A 286 -15.76 -31.28 -33.81
C VAL A 286 -14.96 -31.62 -32.54
N LEU A 287 -15.49 -31.33 -31.36
CA LEU A 287 -14.87 -31.66 -30.10
C LEU A 287 -14.93 -33.16 -29.75
N ALA A 288 -15.85 -33.91 -30.31
CA ALA A 288 -15.95 -35.36 -30.17
C ALA A 288 -14.96 -36.12 -31.06
N ASN A 289 -14.38 -35.48 -32.09
CA ASN A 289 -13.43 -36.10 -33.00
C ASN A 289 -12.00 -36.09 -32.39
N PRO A 290 -11.36 -37.26 -32.21
CA PRO A 290 -10.02 -37.36 -31.57
C PRO A 290 -8.92 -36.61 -32.37
N GLU A 291 -9.00 -36.60 -33.70
CA GLU A 291 -8.01 -35.94 -34.58
C GLU A 291 -8.12 -34.40 -34.48
N MET A 292 -9.32 -33.87 -34.43
CA MET A 292 -9.58 -32.44 -34.29
C MET A 292 -9.17 -31.95 -32.87
N LYS A 293 -9.36 -32.78 -31.85
CA LYS A 293 -8.91 -32.50 -30.48
C LYS A 293 -7.39 -32.42 -30.39
N ALA A 294 -6.68 -33.29 -31.09
CA ALA A 294 -5.21 -33.26 -31.17
C ALA A 294 -4.71 -32.01 -31.94
N LEU A 295 -5.39 -31.61 -33.00
CA LEU A 295 -5.07 -30.42 -33.79
C LEU A 295 -5.26 -29.14 -32.99
N LEU A 296 -6.37 -29.01 -32.26
CA LEU A 296 -6.65 -27.88 -31.37
C LEU A 296 -5.64 -27.79 -30.22
N ALA A 297 -5.22 -28.94 -29.65
CA ALA A 297 -4.19 -28.98 -28.63
C ALA A 297 -2.81 -28.55 -29.16
N SER A 298 -2.49 -28.88 -30.42
CA SER A 298 -1.24 -28.44 -31.07
C SER A 298 -1.24 -26.95 -31.40
N LEU A 299 -2.37 -26.40 -31.83
CA LEU A 299 -2.55 -24.97 -32.08
C LEU A 299 -2.47 -24.16 -30.79
N ALA A 300 -3.08 -24.61 -29.71
CA ALA A 300 -3.01 -23.96 -28.39
C ALA A 300 -1.57 -23.96 -27.82
N LYS A 301 -0.73 -24.96 -28.20
CA LYS A 301 0.69 -25.00 -27.86
C LYS A 301 1.57 -24.06 -28.69
N ALA A 302 1.16 -23.78 -29.92
CA ALA A 302 1.87 -22.86 -30.84
C ALA A 302 1.54 -21.37 -30.56
N MET A 303 0.47 -21.08 -29.82
CA MET A 303 0.03 -19.73 -29.43
C MET A 303 0.52 -19.29 -28.03
N LYS A 304 1.28 -20.14 -27.36
CA LYS A 304 2.02 -19.81 -26.12
C LYS A 304 3.48 -19.52 -26.42
#